data_93adad36805257f0c1d729250881ac58
#
_entry.id   93adad36805257f0c1d729250881ac58
#
_cell.length_a   1.000
_cell.length_b   1.000
_cell.length_c   1.000
_cell.angle_alpha   90.00
_cell.angle_beta   90.00
_cell.angle_gamma   90.00
#
_symmetry.space_group_name_H-M   'P 1'
#
loop_
_entity.id
_entity.type
_entity.pdbx_description
1 polymer ?
#
loop_
_entity_poly.entity_id
_entity_poly.type
_entity_poly.pdbx_seq_one_letter_code
_entity_poly.pdbx_strand_id
1 'polypeptide(L)'
;MLMLRRSFLAVAAALCALTAGAENAKVKVGFIALPSHAPNFLAKERGFYAEEGLDAELVPFQAAQAMAVAIASGDIDFGVTAVSGGLLNLAARGDAVRIFGGALTEAKDAPGHVLLASKAAFDAGLKSPKDLDGKRFAITTQGSSFAYMGAQIAKQEGATIKPMALNTMPAIAAALQAGKVDAAVAQPAFAADWVAQGAAVEIGRVADFLPDYQVTVLFTSAKRAQDNPQSLAAFRRGFAKGAALYNAALVDKSLSEAEVAAVVADVHRYVFVDKPEAEAARLIQAGAMRVSPDAALNRADVLKQVQWFKEEKLVPDALDGNALLVD
;
A
#
# COMPACT_ATOMS: atom_id res chain seq x y z
N MET A 1 -25.71 -36.90 61.66
CA MET A 1 -26.06 -36.85 60.24
C MET A 1 -26.18 -35.36 59.81
N LEU A 2 -25.13 -34.57 59.99
CA LEU A 2 -25.17 -33.14 59.75
C LEU A 2 -23.75 -32.57 59.46
N MET A 3 -22.95 -33.20 58.59
CA MET A 3 -21.61 -32.72 58.19
C MET A 3 -21.24 -32.93 56.72
N LEU A 4 -22.22 -33.05 55.81
CA LEU A 4 -21.89 -33.27 54.39
C LEU A 4 -22.56 -32.24 53.43
N ARG A 5 -22.94 -31.04 53.89
CA ARG A 5 -23.61 -30.03 53.04
C ARG A 5 -22.81 -28.69 52.87
N ARG A 6 -21.56 -28.59 53.33
CA ARG A 6 -20.79 -27.31 53.26
C ARG A 6 -19.65 -27.30 52.23
N SER A 7 -19.38 -28.41 51.52
CA SER A 7 -18.26 -28.50 50.58
C SER A 7 -18.56 -28.29 49.12
N PHE A 8 -19.83 -28.14 48.73
CA PHE A 8 -20.23 -28.01 47.31
C PHE A 8 -20.43 -26.57 46.83
N LEU A 9 -20.43 -25.56 47.73
CA LEU A 9 -20.64 -24.16 47.36
C LEU A 9 -19.33 -23.36 47.12
N ALA A 10 -18.19 -23.92 47.42
CA ALA A 10 -16.89 -23.24 47.26
C ALA A 10 -16.23 -23.48 45.88
N VAL A 11 -16.68 -24.49 45.10
CA VAL A 11 -16.07 -24.81 43.79
C VAL A 11 -16.76 -24.06 42.64
N ALA A 12 -18.01 -23.60 42.81
CA ALA A 12 -18.74 -22.87 41.76
C ALA A 12 -18.36 -21.37 41.66
N ALA A 13 -17.71 -20.81 42.70
CA ALA A 13 -17.27 -19.39 42.68
C ALA A 13 -15.91 -19.17 42.06
N ALA A 14 -15.12 -20.22 41.84
CA ALA A 14 -13.74 -20.10 41.28
C ALA A 14 -13.68 -20.18 39.73
N LEU A 15 -14.80 -20.52 39.05
CA LEU A 15 -14.85 -20.62 37.59
C LEU A 15 -15.36 -19.32 36.89
N CYS A 16 -15.82 -18.33 37.63
CA CYS A 16 -16.28 -17.03 37.06
C CYS A 16 -15.26 -15.90 37.08
N ALA A 17 -14.01 -16.16 37.48
CA ALA A 17 -12.99 -15.11 37.66
C ALA A 17 -11.88 -15.12 36.59
N LEU A 18 -12.07 -15.79 35.44
CA LEU A 18 -11.04 -15.91 34.40
C LEU A 18 -11.46 -15.35 33.03
N THR A 19 -12.30 -14.33 33.00
CA THR A 19 -12.45 -13.46 31.83
C THR A 19 -12.20 -12.01 32.21
N ALA A 20 -11.10 -11.73 32.90
CA ALA A 20 -10.45 -10.43 32.74
C ALA A 20 -9.93 -10.47 31.31
N GLY A 21 -10.68 -9.92 30.34
CA GLY A 21 -10.25 -9.76 28.97
C GLY A 21 -8.88 -9.06 29.00
N ALA A 22 -7.85 -9.71 28.47
CA ALA A 22 -6.55 -9.06 28.33
C ALA A 22 -6.79 -7.74 27.57
N GLU A 23 -6.34 -6.63 28.16
CA GLU A 23 -6.43 -5.32 27.48
C GLU A 23 -5.69 -5.43 26.12
N ASN A 24 -6.32 -4.95 25.06
CA ASN A 24 -5.73 -4.98 23.72
C ASN A 24 -4.40 -4.26 23.71
N ALA A 25 -3.41 -4.85 23.06
CA ALA A 25 -2.08 -4.27 22.94
C ALA A 25 -2.13 -2.98 22.10
N LYS A 26 -1.70 -1.86 22.67
CA LYS A 26 -1.61 -0.58 21.95
C LYS A 26 -0.54 -0.65 20.88
N VAL A 27 -0.93 -0.30 19.65
CA VAL A 27 -0.03 -0.26 18.49
C VAL A 27 -0.28 0.99 17.66
N LYS A 28 0.79 1.59 17.13
CA LYS A 28 0.73 2.73 16.22
C LYS A 28 0.93 2.26 14.78
N VAL A 29 0.00 2.64 13.90
CA VAL A 29 -0.02 2.22 12.50
C VAL A 29 0.11 3.44 11.60
N GLY A 30 1.21 3.53 10.87
CA GLY A 30 1.45 4.61 9.92
C GLY A 30 0.62 4.45 8.65
N PHE A 31 0.05 5.56 8.17
CA PHE A 31 -0.68 5.59 6.90
C PHE A 31 -0.41 6.87 6.11
N ILE A 32 -0.67 6.81 4.81
CA ILE A 32 -0.78 7.99 3.93
C ILE A 32 -2.26 8.12 3.55
N ALA A 33 -2.77 9.35 3.47
CA ALA A 33 -4.18 9.63 3.15
C ALA A 33 -4.50 9.34 1.67
N LEU A 34 -4.43 8.07 1.28
CA LEU A 34 -4.70 7.54 -0.05
C LEU A 34 -5.75 6.43 0.02
N PRO A 35 -6.62 6.28 -1.01
CA PRO A 35 -7.58 5.16 -1.08
C PRO A 35 -6.93 3.79 -0.93
N SER A 36 -5.70 3.60 -1.40
CA SER A 36 -4.93 2.35 -1.29
C SER A 36 -4.55 1.96 0.15
N HIS A 37 -4.64 2.87 1.11
CA HIS A 37 -4.44 2.60 2.54
C HIS A 37 -5.74 2.26 3.29
N ALA A 38 -6.89 2.28 2.60
CA ALA A 38 -8.20 2.02 3.19
C ALA A 38 -8.33 0.71 3.98
N PRO A 39 -7.64 -0.40 3.64
CA PRO A 39 -7.66 -1.59 4.50
C PRO A 39 -7.33 -1.34 5.97
N ASN A 40 -6.38 -0.41 6.28
CA ASN A 40 -6.08 -0.04 7.66
C ASN A 40 -7.24 0.71 8.33
N PHE A 41 -7.88 1.63 7.59
CA PHE A 41 -9.01 2.40 8.10
C PHE A 41 -10.19 1.48 8.41
N LEU A 42 -10.50 0.59 7.47
CA LEU A 42 -11.57 -0.40 7.65
C LEU A 42 -11.27 -1.38 8.77
N ALA A 43 -10.01 -1.85 8.88
CA ALA A 43 -9.60 -2.73 9.97
C ALA A 43 -9.79 -2.08 11.35
N LYS A 44 -9.54 -0.77 11.46
CA LYS A 44 -9.79 -0.01 12.69
C LYS A 44 -11.28 0.24 12.90
N GLU A 45 -11.98 0.85 11.94
CA GLU A 45 -13.37 1.29 12.09
C GLU A 45 -14.35 0.13 12.27
N ARG A 46 -14.06 -1.04 11.68
CA ARG A 46 -14.85 -2.26 11.82
C ARG A 46 -14.40 -3.16 12.98
N GLY A 47 -13.42 -2.71 13.77
CA GLY A 47 -12.97 -3.45 14.94
C GLY A 47 -12.11 -4.69 14.64
N PHE A 48 -11.66 -4.92 13.39
CA PHE A 48 -10.89 -6.11 13.02
C PHE A 48 -9.54 -6.18 13.72
N TYR A 49 -8.90 -5.04 14.00
CA TYR A 49 -7.70 -5.03 14.84
C TYR A 49 -8.02 -5.40 16.29
N ALA A 50 -9.14 -4.91 16.83
CA ALA A 50 -9.56 -5.21 18.20
C ALA A 50 -9.90 -6.70 18.38
N GLU A 51 -10.52 -7.35 17.39
CA GLU A 51 -10.75 -8.80 17.36
C GLU A 51 -9.46 -9.62 17.44
N GLU A 52 -8.36 -9.06 16.94
CA GLU A 52 -7.02 -9.67 16.99
C GLU A 52 -6.20 -9.24 18.21
N GLY A 53 -6.83 -8.57 19.19
CA GLY A 53 -6.19 -8.13 20.43
C GLY A 53 -5.31 -6.89 20.27
N LEU A 54 -5.54 -6.06 19.26
CA LEU A 54 -4.79 -4.83 19.01
C LEU A 54 -5.68 -3.59 19.18
N ASP A 55 -5.21 -2.62 19.97
CA ASP A 55 -5.75 -1.25 20.01
C ASP A 55 -4.91 -0.36 19.10
N ALA A 56 -5.38 -0.20 17.85
CA ALA A 56 -4.63 0.47 16.80
C ALA A 56 -4.88 1.98 16.79
N GLU A 57 -3.83 2.78 16.97
CA GLU A 57 -3.80 4.22 16.70
C GLU A 57 -3.26 4.45 15.28
N LEU A 58 -4.05 5.12 14.43
CA LEU A 58 -3.62 5.45 13.07
C LEU A 58 -2.88 6.79 13.07
N VAL A 59 -1.64 6.78 12.55
CA VAL A 59 -0.73 7.95 12.52
C VAL A 59 -0.50 8.41 11.08
N PRO A 60 -0.91 9.62 10.70
CA PRO A 60 -0.79 10.11 9.32
C PRO A 60 0.64 10.53 8.98
N PHE A 61 1.06 10.20 7.75
CA PHE A 61 2.33 10.60 7.14
C PHE A 61 2.09 11.26 5.78
N GLN A 62 2.93 12.23 5.42
CA GLN A 62 2.87 12.89 4.11
C GLN A 62 3.65 12.13 3.03
N ALA A 63 4.58 11.26 3.44
CA ALA A 63 5.43 10.50 2.51
C ALA A 63 5.87 9.16 3.12
N ALA A 64 6.08 8.18 2.23
CA ALA A 64 6.54 6.84 2.58
C ALA A 64 7.90 6.83 3.31
N GLN A 65 8.81 7.71 2.92
CA GLN A 65 10.14 7.80 3.54
C GLN A 65 10.06 8.21 5.02
N ALA A 66 9.22 9.18 5.38
CA ALA A 66 9.04 9.60 6.77
C ALA A 66 8.46 8.47 7.63
N MET A 67 7.49 7.71 7.08
CA MET A 67 6.92 6.53 7.74
C MET A 67 7.98 5.45 7.97
N ALA A 68 8.82 5.17 6.98
CA ALA A 68 9.87 4.16 7.09
C ALA A 68 10.92 4.55 8.16
N VAL A 69 11.27 5.83 8.27
CA VAL A 69 12.14 6.34 9.34
C VAL A 69 11.49 6.17 10.70
N ALA A 70 10.20 6.51 10.85
CA ALA A 70 9.45 6.37 12.11
C ALA A 70 9.33 4.90 12.57
N ILE A 71 9.23 3.94 11.65
CA ILE A 71 9.33 2.50 11.94
C ILE A 71 10.73 2.14 12.43
N ALA A 72 11.76 2.60 11.73
CA ALA A 72 13.15 2.27 12.08
C ALA A 72 13.56 2.85 13.44
N SER A 73 13.04 4.02 13.83
CA SER A 73 13.24 4.63 15.16
C SER A 73 12.35 4.02 16.25
N GLY A 74 11.30 3.29 15.90
CA GLY A 74 10.33 2.72 16.86
C GLY A 74 9.24 3.71 17.30
N ASP A 75 9.07 4.84 16.60
CA ASP A 75 8.00 5.81 16.89
C ASP A 75 6.61 5.31 16.50
N ILE A 76 6.55 4.43 15.51
CA ILE A 76 5.37 3.65 15.13
C ILE A 76 5.72 2.17 14.97
N ASP A 77 4.71 1.32 15.06
CA ASP A 77 4.87 -0.14 15.12
C ASP A 77 4.74 -0.81 13.75
N PHE A 78 3.76 -0.39 12.98
CA PHE A 78 3.43 -0.97 11.68
C PHE A 78 3.23 0.13 10.63
N GLY A 79 3.52 -0.20 9.38
CA GLY A 79 3.30 0.70 8.26
C GLY A 79 2.95 -0.05 6.98
N VAL A 80 2.39 0.70 6.03
CA VAL A 80 2.15 0.24 4.66
C VAL A 80 2.86 1.20 3.72
N THR A 81 3.73 0.68 2.85
CA THR A 81 4.46 1.53 1.89
C THR A 81 4.85 0.78 0.64
N ALA A 82 5.20 1.52 -0.41
CA ALA A 82 5.79 0.93 -1.61
C ALA A 82 7.17 0.30 -1.32
N VAL A 83 7.48 -0.78 -2.01
CA VAL A 83 8.87 -1.26 -2.10
C VAL A 83 9.66 -0.20 -2.86
N SER A 84 10.59 0.44 -2.17
CA SER A 84 11.34 1.58 -2.69
C SER A 84 12.80 1.55 -2.24
N GLY A 85 13.67 2.24 -2.97
CA GLY A 85 15.06 2.39 -2.57
C GLY A 85 15.22 2.97 -1.16
N GLY A 86 14.30 3.85 -0.74
CA GLY A 86 14.28 4.41 0.62
C GLY A 86 14.07 3.36 1.70
N LEU A 87 13.04 2.52 1.55
CA LEU A 87 12.76 1.39 2.46
C LEU A 87 13.92 0.39 2.48
N LEU A 88 14.41 0.01 1.31
CA LEU A 88 15.49 -0.97 1.16
C LEU A 88 16.83 -0.46 1.71
N ASN A 89 17.13 0.84 1.58
CA ASN A 89 18.32 1.44 2.19
C ASN A 89 18.26 1.47 3.73
N LEU A 90 17.06 1.60 4.32
CA LEU A 90 16.91 1.45 5.78
C LEU A 90 17.17 0.01 6.21
N ALA A 91 16.68 -0.97 5.45
CA ALA A 91 17.01 -2.37 5.70
C ALA A 91 18.53 -2.64 5.60
N ALA A 92 19.20 -2.06 4.60
CA ALA A 92 20.64 -2.23 4.40
C ALA A 92 21.50 -1.54 5.48
N ARG A 93 21.00 -0.46 6.09
CA ARG A 93 21.71 0.33 7.12
C ARG A 93 21.41 -0.15 8.54
N GLY A 94 21.84 -1.35 8.88
CA GLY A 94 21.68 -1.85 10.25
C GLY A 94 20.42 -2.68 10.47
N ASP A 95 19.90 -3.23 9.40
CA ASP A 95 18.85 -4.24 9.49
C ASP A 95 17.56 -3.72 10.16
N ALA A 96 17.22 -2.47 9.89
CA ALA A 96 16.24 -1.73 10.69
C ALA A 96 14.78 -2.13 10.45
N VAL A 97 14.44 -2.75 9.30
CA VAL A 97 13.05 -3.03 8.91
C VAL A 97 12.86 -4.44 8.37
N ARG A 98 11.64 -4.96 8.51
CA ARG A 98 11.17 -6.25 7.95
C ARG A 98 9.85 -6.07 7.22
N ILE A 99 9.68 -6.80 6.13
CA ILE A 99 8.43 -6.92 5.37
C ILE A 99 7.78 -8.25 5.77
N PHE A 100 6.49 -8.20 6.14
CA PHE A 100 5.76 -9.37 6.66
C PHE A 100 4.40 -9.62 6.03
N GLY A 101 4.02 -8.84 4.99
CA GLY A 101 2.76 -9.03 4.28
C GLY A 101 2.67 -8.17 3.03
N GLY A 102 1.77 -8.55 2.12
CA GLY A 102 1.41 -7.79 0.93
C GLY A 102 0.24 -6.85 1.19
N ALA A 103 0.22 -5.72 0.47
CA ALA A 103 -0.91 -4.81 0.45
C ALA A 103 -1.34 -4.56 -1.01
N LEU A 104 -1.14 -3.37 -1.57
CA LEU A 104 -1.53 -3.08 -2.95
C LEU A 104 -0.77 -3.95 -3.94
N THR A 105 -1.49 -4.52 -4.93
CA THR A 105 -0.92 -5.32 -6.01
C THR A 105 -1.53 -4.94 -7.37
N GLU A 106 -0.75 -5.07 -8.44
CA GLU A 106 -1.31 -5.00 -9.79
C GLU A 106 -2.05 -6.30 -10.11
N ALA A 107 -3.22 -6.17 -10.74
CA ALA A 107 -4.02 -7.30 -11.18
C ALA A 107 -4.68 -6.99 -12.54
N LYS A 108 -4.68 -7.97 -13.46
CA LYS A 108 -5.27 -7.79 -14.79
C LYS A 108 -6.78 -7.65 -14.75
N ASP A 109 -7.42 -8.25 -13.77
CA ASP A 109 -8.88 -8.29 -13.57
C ASP A 109 -9.41 -7.11 -12.74
N ALA A 110 -8.54 -6.17 -12.33
CA ALA A 110 -8.91 -5.03 -11.50
C ALA A 110 -8.32 -3.71 -12.04
N PRO A 111 -8.85 -2.54 -11.62
CA PRO A 111 -8.18 -1.27 -11.85
C PRO A 111 -6.76 -1.28 -11.28
N GLY A 112 -5.82 -0.70 -11.99
CA GLY A 112 -4.41 -0.64 -11.63
C GLY A 112 -3.77 0.65 -12.10
N HIS A 113 -2.46 0.79 -11.92
CA HIS A 113 -1.75 1.96 -12.43
C HIS A 113 -1.86 2.06 -13.96
N VAL A 114 -2.03 3.29 -14.41
CA VAL A 114 -2.23 3.65 -15.82
C VAL A 114 -0.95 4.28 -16.35
N LEU A 115 -0.50 3.81 -17.52
CA LEU A 115 0.56 4.45 -18.28
C LEU A 115 -0.05 5.54 -19.16
N LEU A 116 0.45 6.75 -19.02
CA LEU A 116 -0.06 7.96 -19.64
C LEU A 116 1.00 8.58 -20.54
N ALA A 117 0.58 9.05 -21.72
CA ALA A 117 1.32 10.02 -22.51
C ALA A 117 0.82 11.43 -22.23
N SER A 118 1.68 12.44 -22.21
CA SER A 118 1.21 13.82 -22.29
C SER A 118 0.43 14.05 -23.60
N LYS A 119 -0.57 14.93 -23.59
CA LYS A 119 -1.34 15.21 -24.82
C LYS A 119 -0.42 15.60 -25.98
N ALA A 120 0.60 16.42 -25.71
CA ALA A 120 1.58 16.85 -26.72
C ALA A 120 2.40 15.66 -27.27
N ALA A 121 2.90 14.79 -26.41
CA ALA A 121 3.65 13.61 -26.85
C ALA A 121 2.77 12.61 -27.60
N PHE A 122 1.52 12.42 -27.16
CA PHE A 122 0.54 11.59 -27.85
C PHE A 122 0.29 12.09 -29.27
N ASP A 123 0.08 13.39 -29.44
CA ASP A 123 -0.14 13.99 -30.78
C ASP A 123 1.13 13.87 -31.66
N ALA A 124 2.30 13.89 -31.04
CA ALA A 124 3.60 13.71 -31.70
C ALA A 124 3.98 12.24 -31.96
N GLY A 125 3.11 11.27 -31.66
CA GLY A 125 3.29 9.87 -32.04
C GLY A 125 3.53 8.89 -30.88
N LEU A 126 3.56 9.30 -29.61
CA LEU A 126 3.61 8.37 -28.47
C LEU A 126 2.21 7.78 -28.22
N LYS A 127 1.83 6.74 -28.97
CA LYS A 127 0.49 6.14 -28.99
C LYS A 127 0.37 4.90 -28.12
N SER A 128 1.50 4.25 -27.83
CA SER A 128 1.56 2.98 -27.11
C SER A 128 2.86 2.87 -26.30
N PRO A 129 2.98 1.89 -25.41
CA PRO A 129 4.23 1.63 -24.67
C PRO A 129 5.45 1.38 -25.58
N LYS A 130 5.24 0.86 -26.79
CA LYS A 130 6.32 0.62 -27.80
C LYS A 130 7.01 1.89 -28.25
N ASP A 131 6.35 3.04 -28.11
CA ASP A 131 6.85 4.34 -28.56
C ASP A 131 7.63 5.07 -27.46
N LEU A 132 7.98 4.39 -26.33
CA LEU A 132 8.65 4.99 -25.18
C LEU A 132 10.14 5.28 -25.36
N ASP A 133 10.76 4.76 -26.45
CA ASP A 133 12.22 4.92 -26.61
C ASP A 133 12.65 6.40 -26.64
N GLY A 134 13.64 6.71 -25.80
CA GLY A 134 14.20 8.07 -25.65
C GLY A 134 13.27 9.08 -24.98
N LYS A 135 12.07 8.71 -24.52
CA LYS A 135 11.07 9.62 -23.93
C LYS A 135 11.42 10.06 -22.52
N ARG A 136 11.05 11.31 -22.17
CA ARG A 136 11.13 11.88 -20.82
C ARG A 136 10.01 11.28 -19.98
N PHE A 137 10.38 10.48 -18.99
CA PHE A 137 9.42 9.76 -18.15
C PHE A 137 9.38 10.36 -16.75
N ALA A 138 8.23 10.92 -16.35
CA ALA A 138 8.09 11.52 -15.03
C ALA A 138 8.01 10.47 -13.93
N ILE A 139 8.78 10.68 -12.88
CA ILE A 139 8.78 9.88 -11.65
C ILE A 139 8.71 10.80 -10.44
N THR A 140 8.29 10.29 -9.27
CA THR A 140 8.36 11.08 -8.04
C THR A 140 9.82 11.28 -7.62
N THR A 141 10.53 10.18 -7.35
CA THR A 141 11.96 10.21 -6.98
C THR A 141 12.69 9.06 -7.66
N GLN A 142 14.01 9.18 -7.75
CA GLN A 142 14.86 8.04 -8.09
C GLN A 142 14.60 6.91 -7.08
N GLY A 143 14.44 5.69 -7.58
CA GLY A 143 14.14 4.54 -6.72
C GLY A 143 12.70 4.50 -6.14
N SER A 144 11.76 5.28 -6.70
CA SER A 144 10.33 5.10 -6.41
C SER A 144 9.74 3.91 -7.17
N SER A 145 8.57 3.43 -6.73
CA SER A 145 7.79 2.43 -7.48
C SER A 145 7.44 2.90 -8.90
N PHE A 146 7.23 4.20 -9.10
CA PHE A 146 6.99 4.78 -10.44
C PHE A 146 8.21 4.66 -11.35
N ALA A 147 9.43 4.82 -10.80
CA ALA A 147 10.67 4.59 -11.55
C ALA A 147 10.81 3.11 -11.93
N TYR A 148 10.53 2.20 -11.00
CA TYR A 148 10.53 0.75 -11.28
C TYR A 148 9.54 0.38 -12.38
N MET A 149 8.27 0.79 -12.25
CA MET A 149 7.23 0.51 -13.25
C MET A 149 7.63 1.02 -14.64
N GLY A 150 8.05 2.27 -14.73
CA GLY A 150 8.49 2.85 -16.01
C GLY A 150 9.66 2.12 -16.65
N ALA A 151 10.67 1.77 -15.84
CA ALA A 151 11.84 1.03 -16.31
C ALA A 151 11.49 -0.38 -16.78
N GLN A 152 10.61 -1.10 -16.07
CA GLN A 152 10.21 -2.46 -16.44
C GLN A 152 9.35 -2.48 -17.71
N ILE A 153 8.42 -1.53 -17.86
CA ILE A 153 7.62 -1.40 -19.09
C ILE A 153 8.54 -1.11 -20.28
N ALA A 154 9.41 -0.11 -20.16
CA ALA A 154 10.35 0.23 -21.22
C ALA A 154 11.25 -0.96 -21.59
N LYS A 155 11.81 -1.67 -20.60
CA LYS A 155 12.65 -2.86 -20.83
C LYS A 155 11.91 -3.95 -21.62
N GLN A 156 10.65 -4.22 -21.29
CA GLN A 156 9.86 -5.24 -22.01
C GLN A 156 9.56 -4.85 -23.46
N GLU A 157 9.43 -3.56 -23.73
CA GLU A 157 9.23 -3.03 -25.09
C GLU A 157 10.56 -2.76 -25.85
N GLY A 158 11.70 -3.11 -25.25
CA GLY A 158 13.03 -2.86 -25.85
C GLY A 158 13.39 -1.37 -25.95
N ALA A 159 12.75 -0.55 -25.13
CA ALA A 159 12.91 0.90 -25.10
C ALA A 159 13.77 1.37 -23.92
N THR A 160 14.31 2.58 -24.02
CA THR A 160 15.03 3.27 -22.95
C THR A 160 14.32 4.58 -22.64
N ILE A 161 13.97 4.80 -21.39
CA ILE A 161 13.37 6.07 -20.94
C ILE A 161 14.41 7.00 -20.29
N LYS A 162 14.09 8.30 -20.23
CA LYS A 162 14.84 9.33 -19.51
C LYS A 162 14.08 9.74 -18.26
N PRO A 163 14.38 9.18 -17.07
CA PRO A 163 13.62 9.48 -15.85
C PRO A 163 13.80 10.94 -15.44
N MET A 164 12.68 11.60 -15.11
CA MET A 164 12.65 12.99 -14.60
C MET A 164 11.97 13.01 -13.22
N ALA A 165 12.73 13.23 -12.17
CA ALA A 165 12.23 13.32 -10.79
C ALA A 165 11.56 14.67 -10.55
N LEU A 166 10.25 14.63 -10.22
CA LEU A 166 9.40 15.81 -10.00
C LEU A 166 8.83 15.88 -8.58
N ASN A 167 9.16 14.92 -7.73
CA ASN A 167 8.86 14.79 -6.30
C ASN A 167 7.38 14.55 -5.95
N THR A 168 6.43 15.22 -6.62
CA THR A 168 5.01 15.16 -6.24
C THR A 168 4.09 14.89 -7.43
N MET A 169 2.94 14.26 -7.19
CA MET A 169 1.93 14.00 -8.24
C MET A 169 1.40 15.30 -8.89
N PRO A 170 1.13 16.40 -8.14
CA PRO A 170 0.77 17.67 -8.77
C PRO A 170 1.84 18.24 -9.72
N ALA A 171 3.13 18.09 -9.38
CA ALA A 171 4.23 18.52 -10.26
C ALA A 171 4.31 17.67 -11.54
N ILE A 172 4.04 16.36 -11.43
CA ILE A 172 3.94 15.46 -12.60
C ILE A 172 2.76 15.89 -13.49
N ALA A 173 1.60 16.14 -12.92
CA ALA A 173 0.42 16.63 -13.67
C ALA A 173 0.73 17.91 -14.45
N ALA A 174 1.31 18.92 -13.77
CA ALA A 174 1.68 20.20 -14.38
C ALA A 174 2.71 20.02 -15.52
N ALA A 175 3.69 19.09 -15.33
CA ALA A 175 4.70 18.82 -16.33
C ALA A 175 4.12 18.09 -17.58
N LEU A 176 3.18 17.14 -17.38
CA LEU A 176 2.43 16.51 -18.48
C LEU A 176 1.63 17.55 -19.26
N GLN A 177 0.85 18.38 -18.57
CA GLN A 177 0.04 19.42 -19.19
C GLN A 177 0.88 20.42 -19.99
N ALA A 178 2.05 20.79 -19.46
CA ALA A 178 2.98 21.69 -20.13
C ALA A 178 3.86 21.03 -21.21
N GLY A 179 3.74 19.71 -21.45
CA GLY A 179 4.58 18.96 -22.39
C GLY A 179 6.07 18.94 -21.99
N LYS A 180 6.39 19.14 -20.72
CA LYS A 180 7.76 19.09 -20.17
C LYS A 180 8.25 17.66 -19.99
N VAL A 181 7.33 16.73 -19.85
CA VAL A 181 7.55 15.28 -19.85
C VAL A 181 6.66 14.63 -20.89
N ASP A 182 7.08 13.46 -21.36
CA ASP A 182 6.37 12.77 -22.45
C ASP A 182 5.42 11.70 -21.90
N ALA A 183 5.80 11.02 -20.82
CA ALA A 183 5.01 9.94 -20.21
C ALA A 183 5.13 9.93 -18.69
N ALA A 184 4.17 9.26 -18.05
CA ALA A 184 4.17 8.97 -16.62
C ALA A 184 3.29 7.74 -16.32
N VAL A 185 3.47 7.14 -15.15
CA VAL A 185 2.51 6.22 -14.55
C VAL A 185 1.77 6.95 -13.43
N ALA A 186 0.46 6.72 -13.32
CA ALA A 186 -0.36 7.27 -12.25
C ALA A 186 -1.35 6.23 -11.70
N GLN A 187 -1.76 6.39 -10.44
CA GLN A 187 -2.89 5.67 -9.87
C GLN A 187 -4.19 6.05 -10.59
N PRO A 188 -5.22 5.18 -10.59
CA PRO A 188 -6.43 5.38 -11.41
C PRO A 188 -7.12 6.72 -11.20
N ALA A 189 -7.24 7.20 -9.96
CA ALA A 189 -7.90 8.48 -9.66
C ALA A 189 -7.16 9.68 -10.29
N PHE A 190 -5.81 9.70 -10.19
CA PHE A 190 -5.01 10.76 -10.82
C PHE A 190 -5.03 10.65 -12.34
N ALA A 191 -4.94 9.43 -12.88
CA ALA A 191 -5.01 9.20 -14.31
C ALA A 191 -6.32 9.70 -14.90
N ALA A 192 -7.45 9.36 -14.29
CA ALA A 192 -8.78 9.80 -14.72
C ALA A 192 -8.92 11.34 -14.70
N ASP A 193 -8.41 11.97 -13.64
CA ASP A 193 -8.44 13.43 -13.52
C ASP A 193 -7.58 14.11 -14.62
N TRP A 194 -6.35 13.65 -14.84
CA TRP A 194 -5.45 14.22 -15.84
C TRP A 194 -5.94 14.02 -17.27
N VAL A 195 -6.60 12.88 -17.55
CA VAL A 195 -7.25 12.63 -18.83
C VAL A 195 -8.46 13.52 -19.02
N ALA A 196 -9.30 13.69 -17.99
CA ALA A 196 -10.47 14.58 -18.05
C ALA A 196 -10.08 16.05 -18.26
N GLN A 197 -8.94 16.47 -17.71
CA GLN A 197 -8.38 17.83 -17.92
C GLN A 197 -7.67 17.99 -19.28
N GLY A 198 -7.57 16.94 -20.09
CA GLY A 198 -6.85 16.96 -21.37
C GLY A 198 -5.32 17.07 -21.23
N ALA A 199 -4.77 16.85 -20.05
CA ALA A 199 -3.32 16.91 -19.78
C ALA A 199 -2.60 15.65 -20.30
N ALA A 200 -3.29 14.50 -20.29
CA ALA A 200 -2.73 13.22 -20.66
C ALA A 200 -3.73 12.33 -21.44
N VAL A 201 -3.20 11.30 -22.07
CA VAL A 201 -3.95 10.24 -22.75
C VAL A 201 -3.45 8.90 -22.24
N GLU A 202 -4.35 7.98 -21.92
CA GLU A 202 -3.99 6.60 -21.56
C GLU A 202 -3.42 5.87 -22.78
N ILE A 203 -2.27 5.20 -22.58
CA ILE A 203 -1.57 4.43 -23.60
C ILE A 203 -1.27 3.00 -23.18
N GLY A 204 -1.65 2.59 -21.98
CA GLY A 204 -1.50 1.23 -21.46
C GLY A 204 -1.73 1.14 -19.96
N ARG A 205 -1.69 -0.07 -19.43
CA ARG A 205 -1.84 -0.38 -18.02
C ARG A 205 -0.60 -1.11 -17.51
N VAL A 206 -0.19 -0.79 -16.28
CA VAL A 206 0.97 -1.45 -15.64
C VAL A 206 0.76 -2.96 -15.51
N ALA A 207 -0.46 -3.39 -15.19
CA ALA A 207 -0.80 -4.81 -15.05
C ALA A 207 -0.62 -5.65 -16.34
N ASP A 208 -0.57 -5.02 -17.52
CA ASP A 208 -0.32 -5.73 -18.78
C ASP A 208 1.15 -6.18 -18.89
N PHE A 209 2.06 -5.46 -18.21
CA PHE A 209 3.50 -5.71 -18.21
C PHE A 209 3.97 -6.37 -16.92
N LEU A 210 3.37 -6.01 -15.81
CA LEU A 210 3.73 -6.44 -14.46
C LEU A 210 2.50 -7.04 -13.75
N PRO A 211 1.97 -8.17 -14.25
CA PRO A 211 0.91 -8.85 -13.53
C PRO A 211 1.42 -9.32 -12.16
N ASP A 212 0.58 -9.21 -11.14
CA ASP A 212 0.89 -9.60 -9.76
C ASP A 212 2.06 -8.82 -9.11
N TYR A 213 2.41 -7.64 -9.65
CA TYR A 213 3.42 -6.76 -9.06
C TYR A 213 3.00 -6.29 -7.67
N GLN A 214 3.83 -6.59 -6.66
CA GLN A 214 3.61 -6.15 -5.28
C GLN A 214 4.00 -4.70 -5.13
N VAL A 215 3.03 -3.80 -5.24
CA VAL A 215 3.27 -2.35 -5.21
C VAL A 215 3.60 -1.88 -3.79
N THR A 216 2.77 -2.27 -2.82
CA THR A 216 2.97 -1.92 -1.41
C THR A 216 2.99 -3.14 -0.51
N VAL A 217 3.66 -3.01 0.62
CA VAL A 217 3.90 -4.08 1.58
C VAL A 217 3.59 -3.63 3.00
N LEU A 218 3.23 -4.58 3.86
CA LEU A 218 3.20 -4.39 5.31
C LEU A 218 4.63 -4.52 5.83
N PHE A 219 5.05 -3.57 6.66
CA PHE A 219 6.38 -3.58 7.22
C PHE A 219 6.41 -3.10 8.67
N THR A 220 7.46 -3.48 9.37
CA THR A 220 7.71 -3.16 10.78
C THR A 220 9.21 -3.03 11.03
N SER A 221 9.62 -2.68 12.25
CA SER A 221 11.04 -2.72 12.62
C SER A 221 11.54 -4.16 12.79
N ALA A 222 12.82 -4.39 12.50
CA ALA A 222 13.45 -5.68 12.73
C ALA A 222 13.37 -6.10 14.21
N LYS A 223 13.52 -5.13 15.12
CA LYS A 223 13.37 -5.36 16.56
C LYS A 223 11.98 -5.89 16.90
N ARG A 224 10.89 -5.25 16.41
CA ARG A 224 9.52 -5.74 16.67
C ARG A 224 9.28 -7.11 16.07
N ALA A 225 9.77 -7.36 14.86
CA ALA A 225 9.65 -8.66 14.21
C ALA A 225 10.29 -9.78 15.04
N GLN A 226 11.40 -9.49 15.69
CA GLN A 226 12.09 -10.43 16.56
C GLN A 226 11.40 -10.59 17.93
N ASP A 227 11.07 -9.47 18.58
CA ASP A 227 10.61 -9.46 19.98
C ASP A 227 9.13 -9.85 20.11
N ASN A 228 8.31 -9.58 19.08
CA ASN A 228 6.86 -9.80 19.14
C ASN A 228 6.28 -10.29 17.80
N PRO A 229 6.67 -11.47 17.32
CA PRO A 229 6.15 -12.03 16.05
C PRO A 229 4.63 -12.27 16.07
N GLN A 230 4.05 -12.50 17.25
CA GLN A 230 2.60 -12.69 17.40
C GLN A 230 1.83 -11.41 17.06
N SER A 231 2.39 -10.23 17.40
CA SER A 231 1.80 -8.95 17.04
C SER A 231 1.78 -8.73 15.51
N LEU A 232 2.78 -9.21 14.77
CA LEU A 232 2.80 -9.15 13.30
C LEU A 232 1.67 -10.01 12.73
N ALA A 233 1.54 -11.24 13.22
CA ALA A 233 0.50 -12.16 12.78
C ALA A 233 -0.92 -11.59 13.07
N ALA A 234 -1.11 -11.01 14.26
CA ALA A 234 -2.36 -10.34 14.64
C ALA A 234 -2.67 -9.16 13.74
N PHE A 235 -1.69 -8.28 13.51
CA PHE A 235 -1.85 -7.14 12.60
C PHE A 235 -2.19 -7.59 11.18
N ARG A 236 -1.46 -8.59 10.64
CA ARG A 236 -1.71 -9.13 9.30
C ARG A 236 -3.12 -9.68 9.16
N ARG A 237 -3.66 -10.41 10.17
CA ARG A 237 -5.05 -10.91 10.14
C ARG A 237 -6.08 -9.79 10.17
N GLY A 238 -5.89 -8.79 11.04
CA GLY A 238 -6.79 -7.62 11.08
C GLY A 238 -6.78 -6.83 9.78
N PHE A 239 -5.59 -6.58 9.22
CA PHE A 239 -5.43 -5.94 7.91
C PHE A 239 -6.08 -6.76 6.80
N ALA A 240 -5.93 -8.08 6.79
CA ALA A 240 -6.52 -8.97 5.79
C ALA A 240 -8.06 -8.91 5.77
N LYS A 241 -8.71 -8.83 6.95
CA LYS A 241 -10.16 -8.61 7.05
C LYS A 241 -10.56 -7.25 6.45
N GLY A 242 -9.79 -6.18 6.75
CA GLY A 242 -9.99 -4.86 6.14
C GLY A 242 -9.79 -4.87 4.62
N ALA A 243 -8.79 -5.60 4.13
CA ALA A 243 -8.51 -5.78 2.70
C ALA A 243 -9.62 -6.56 1.99
N ALA A 244 -10.15 -7.60 2.61
CA ALA A 244 -11.29 -8.36 2.07
C ALA A 244 -12.53 -7.48 1.91
N LEU A 245 -12.87 -6.69 2.94
CA LEU A 245 -14.00 -5.75 2.88
C LEU A 245 -13.77 -4.67 1.80
N TYR A 246 -12.57 -4.11 1.73
CA TYR A 246 -12.17 -3.13 0.73
C TYR A 246 -12.32 -3.69 -0.70
N ASN A 247 -11.75 -4.86 -0.95
CA ASN A 247 -11.84 -5.50 -2.27
C ASN A 247 -13.30 -5.77 -2.65
N ALA A 248 -14.10 -6.37 -1.76
CA ALA A 248 -15.51 -6.68 -2.00
C ALA A 248 -16.32 -5.43 -2.35
N ALA A 249 -16.09 -4.33 -1.61
CA ALA A 249 -16.84 -3.09 -1.80
C ALA A 249 -16.41 -2.30 -3.05
N LEU A 250 -15.10 -2.10 -3.23
CA LEU A 250 -14.59 -1.08 -4.15
C LEU A 250 -13.98 -1.67 -5.43
N VAL A 251 -13.49 -2.91 -5.37
CA VAL A 251 -12.81 -3.56 -6.51
C VAL A 251 -13.74 -4.56 -7.20
N ASP A 252 -14.24 -5.54 -6.45
CA ASP A 252 -15.11 -6.60 -6.96
C ASP A 252 -16.57 -6.15 -7.12
N LYS A 253 -16.95 -5.06 -6.41
CA LYS A 253 -18.31 -4.50 -6.42
C LYS A 253 -19.37 -5.56 -6.11
N SER A 254 -19.07 -6.45 -5.16
CA SER A 254 -19.91 -7.58 -4.79
C SER A 254 -20.87 -7.28 -3.64
N LEU A 255 -20.77 -6.08 -3.04
CA LEU A 255 -21.63 -5.62 -1.95
C LEU A 255 -22.78 -4.75 -2.47
N SER A 256 -23.84 -4.60 -1.67
CA SER A 256 -24.93 -3.69 -1.95
C SER A 256 -24.48 -2.23 -1.93
N GLU A 257 -25.22 -1.34 -2.60
CA GLU A 257 -24.95 0.10 -2.61
C GLU A 257 -24.87 0.69 -1.20
N ALA A 258 -25.70 0.25 -0.27
CA ALA A 258 -25.69 0.71 1.11
C ALA A 258 -24.42 0.29 1.86
N GLU A 259 -23.93 -0.93 1.63
CA GLU A 259 -22.67 -1.42 2.22
C GLU A 259 -21.47 -0.68 1.61
N VAL A 260 -21.46 -0.46 0.30
CA VAL A 260 -20.42 0.34 -0.38
C VAL A 260 -20.41 1.77 0.17
N ALA A 261 -21.57 2.41 0.33
CA ALA A 261 -21.67 3.74 0.91
C ALA A 261 -21.10 3.80 2.34
N ALA A 262 -21.37 2.79 3.17
CA ALA A 262 -20.83 2.70 4.51
C ALA A 262 -19.30 2.51 4.51
N VAL A 263 -18.75 1.70 3.61
CA VAL A 263 -17.30 1.53 3.45
C VAL A 263 -16.66 2.84 2.99
N VAL A 264 -17.25 3.53 2.02
CA VAL A 264 -16.76 4.84 1.52
C VAL A 264 -16.78 5.88 2.64
N ALA A 265 -17.84 5.92 3.46
CA ALA A 265 -17.92 6.84 4.60
C ALA A 265 -16.81 6.59 5.64
N ASP A 266 -16.50 5.34 5.95
CA ASP A 266 -15.39 5.01 6.85
C ASP A 266 -14.03 5.44 6.27
N VAL A 267 -13.81 5.25 4.98
CA VAL A 267 -12.58 5.68 4.29
C VAL A 267 -12.48 7.21 4.23
N HIS A 268 -13.60 7.91 4.00
CA HIS A 268 -13.63 9.37 3.89
C HIS A 268 -13.20 10.08 5.18
N ARG A 269 -13.29 9.45 6.33
CA ARG A 269 -12.76 9.98 7.60
C ARG A 269 -11.25 10.23 7.56
N TYR A 270 -10.53 9.61 6.64
CA TYR A 270 -9.07 9.63 6.53
C TYR A 270 -8.57 10.14 5.17
N VAL A 271 -9.40 10.10 4.14
CA VAL A 271 -9.02 10.41 2.75
C VAL A 271 -9.97 11.45 2.19
N PHE A 272 -9.44 12.50 1.56
CA PHE A 272 -10.20 13.60 0.99
C PHE A 272 -11.14 14.30 2.00
N VAL A 273 -10.67 14.42 3.25
CA VAL A 273 -11.45 14.97 4.37
C VAL A 273 -11.91 16.42 4.19
N ASP A 274 -11.24 17.14 3.30
CA ASP A 274 -11.52 18.53 2.90
C ASP A 274 -12.55 18.65 1.76
N LYS A 275 -12.95 17.51 1.17
CA LYS A 275 -13.88 17.48 0.02
C LYS A 275 -15.31 17.20 0.44
N PRO A 276 -16.31 17.71 -0.32
CA PRO A 276 -17.70 17.30 -0.15
C PRO A 276 -17.85 15.77 -0.28
N GLU A 277 -18.75 15.18 0.51
CA GLU A 277 -18.95 13.74 0.60
C GLU A 277 -19.13 13.06 -0.78
N ALA A 278 -19.95 13.64 -1.66
CA ALA A 278 -20.19 13.07 -2.99
C ALA A 278 -18.93 13.09 -3.89
N GLU A 279 -18.10 14.13 -3.76
CA GLU A 279 -16.83 14.22 -4.50
C GLU A 279 -15.81 13.24 -3.93
N ALA A 280 -15.69 13.16 -2.61
CA ALA A 280 -14.80 12.22 -1.93
C ALA A 280 -15.19 10.77 -2.27
N ALA A 281 -16.48 10.43 -2.25
CA ALA A 281 -16.99 9.11 -2.62
C ALA A 281 -16.58 8.72 -4.05
N ARG A 282 -16.76 9.63 -5.00
CA ARG A 282 -16.34 9.40 -6.39
C ARG A 282 -14.83 9.15 -6.50
N LEU A 283 -14.00 9.95 -5.80
CA LEU A 283 -12.54 9.83 -5.85
C LEU A 283 -12.05 8.56 -5.14
N ILE A 284 -12.64 8.18 -4.01
CA ILE A 284 -12.31 6.95 -3.29
C ILE A 284 -12.59 5.73 -4.18
N GLN A 285 -13.77 5.68 -4.81
CA GLN A 285 -14.14 4.58 -5.72
C GLN A 285 -13.26 4.55 -6.98
N ALA A 286 -12.98 5.71 -7.57
CA ALA A 286 -12.10 5.82 -8.74
C ALA A 286 -10.64 5.45 -8.44
N GLY A 287 -10.21 5.60 -7.19
CA GLY A 287 -8.85 5.26 -6.76
C GLY A 287 -8.68 3.82 -6.30
N ALA A 288 -9.74 3.00 -6.36
CA ALA A 288 -9.68 1.62 -5.91
C ALA A 288 -8.76 0.78 -6.81
N MET A 289 -7.91 -0.04 -6.17
CA MET A 289 -6.99 -0.99 -6.81
C MET A 289 -6.97 -2.28 -5.98
N ARG A 290 -6.56 -3.40 -6.58
CA ARG A 290 -6.51 -4.69 -5.87
C ARG A 290 -5.55 -4.64 -4.69
N VAL A 291 -6.04 -5.07 -3.52
CA VAL A 291 -5.19 -5.38 -2.36
C VAL A 291 -5.03 -6.89 -2.26
N SER A 292 -3.81 -7.34 -1.96
CA SER A 292 -3.48 -8.76 -1.87
C SER A 292 -4.44 -9.49 -0.94
N PRO A 293 -5.14 -10.54 -1.40
CA PRO A 293 -5.98 -11.38 -0.54
C PRO A 293 -5.16 -11.92 0.64
N ASP A 294 -5.79 -12.01 1.82
CA ASP A 294 -5.17 -12.50 3.07
C ASP A 294 -3.85 -11.81 3.45
N ALA A 295 -3.64 -10.59 2.94
CA ALA A 295 -2.38 -9.86 3.03
C ALA A 295 -1.18 -10.72 2.55
N ALA A 296 -1.41 -11.59 1.58
CA ALA A 296 -0.38 -12.47 1.03
C ALA A 296 0.72 -11.66 0.35
N LEU A 297 1.98 -11.97 0.69
CA LEU A 297 3.15 -11.30 0.12
C LEU A 297 3.63 -12.07 -1.12
N ASN A 298 3.71 -11.40 -2.25
CA ASN A 298 4.41 -11.93 -3.42
C ASN A 298 5.93 -11.81 -3.23
N ARG A 299 6.49 -12.75 -2.45
CA ARG A 299 7.93 -12.77 -2.10
C ARG A 299 8.83 -12.78 -3.33
N ALA A 300 8.45 -13.54 -4.36
CA ALA A 300 9.23 -13.65 -5.59
C ALA A 300 9.32 -12.31 -6.31
N ASP A 301 8.23 -11.56 -6.37
CA ASP A 301 8.22 -10.24 -6.99
C ASP A 301 9.01 -9.22 -6.17
N VAL A 302 8.86 -9.21 -4.84
CA VAL A 302 9.66 -8.32 -3.98
C VAL A 302 11.17 -8.59 -4.15
N LEU A 303 11.59 -9.84 -4.25
CA LEU A 303 12.99 -10.19 -4.51
C LEU A 303 13.47 -9.71 -5.89
N LYS A 304 12.62 -9.77 -6.93
CA LYS A 304 12.92 -9.20 -8.26
C LYS A 304 13.11 -7.68 -8.17
N GLN A 305 12.26 -6.99 -7.39
CA GLN A 305 12.41 -5.55 -7.15
C GLN A 305 13.73 -5.23 -6.45
N VAL A 306 14.08 -5.95 -5.38
CA VAL A 306 15.38 -5.81 -4.69
C VAL A 306 16.54 -5.97 -5.65
N GLN A 307 16.49 -6.99 -6.52
CA GLN A 307 17.52 -7.23 -7.52
C GLN A 307 17.65 -6.06 -8.50
N TRP A 308 16.54 -5.53 -9.01
CA TRP A 308 16.54 -4.35 -9.87
C TRP A 308 17.15 -3.12 -9.18
N PHE A 309 16.78 -2.86 -7.91
CA PHE A 309 17.35 -1.74 -7.15
C PHE A 309 18.87 -1.86 -6.99
N LYS A 310 19.41 -3.09 -6.88
CA LYS A 310 20.87 -3.34 -6.87
C LYS A 310 21.50 -3.07 -8.23
N GLU A 311 20.89 -3.58 -9.30
CA GLU A 311 21.37 -3.38 -10.69
C GLU A 311 21.45 -1.89 -11.02
N GLU A 312 20.45 -1.11 -10.62
CA GLU A 312 20.41 0.35 -10.79
C GLU A 312 21.31 1.12 -9.79
N LYS A 313 22.04 0.43 -8.90
CA LYS A 313 22.90 1.02 -7.85
C LYS A 313 22.15 1.97 -6.89
N LEU A 314 20.87 1.74 -6.71
CA LEU A 314 19.99 2.50 -5.81
C LEU A 314 20.02 1.99 -4.38
N VAL A 315 20.51 0.76 -4.18
CA VAL A 315 20.74 0.13 -2.88
C VAL A 315 22.06 -0.65 -2.91
N PRO A 316 22.70 -0.91 -1.75
CA PRO A 316 23.94 -1.69 -1.70
C PRO A 316 23.77 -3.12 -2.22
N ASP A 317 24.76 -3.63 -2.95
CA ASP A 317 24.79 -5.01 -3.45
C ASP A 317 24.71 -6.06 -2.31
N ALA A 318 25.21 -5.70 -1.12
CA ALA A 318 25.23 -6.56 0.07
C ALA A 318 23.85 -6.73 0.75
N LEU A 319 22.81 -5.99 0.33
CA LEU A 319 21.45 -6.16 0.90
C LEU A 319 20.95 -7.59 0.68
N ASP A 320 20.69 -8.33 1.75
CA ASP A 320 20.03 -9.63 1.65
C ASP A 320 18.51 -9.46 1.56
N GLY A 321 17.96 -9.66 0.36
CA GLY A 321 16.52 -9.58 0.14
C GLY A 321 15.72 -10.66 0.90
N ASN A 322 16.30 -11.85 1.14
CA ASN A 322 15.60 -12.90 1.88
C ASN A 322 15.52 -12.58 3.39
N ALA A 323 16.57 -12.01 3.97
CA ALA A 323 16.56 -11.58 5.36
C ALA A 323 15.57 -10.43 5.62
N LEU A 324 15.24 -9.65 4.58
CA LEU A 324 14.23 -8.59 4.66
C LEU A 324 12.81 -9.14 4.87
N LEU A 325 12.52 -10.37 4.39
CA LEU A 325 11.17 -10.94 4.34
C LEU A 325 10.97 -11.91 5.52
N VAL A 326 9.97 -11.66 6.34
CA VAL A 326 9.56 -12.53 7.46
C VAL A 326 8.13 -13.03 7.27
N ASP A 327 7.74 -14.10 8.00
CA ASP A 327 6.41 -14.72 7.94
C ASP A 327 5.44 -14.08 8.94
#